data_c70623e7e13d8a7afc68062326ef7d60
#
_entry.id   c70623e7e13d8a7afc68062326ef7d60
#
_cell.length_a   1.000
_cell.length_b   1.000
_cell.length_c   1.000
_cell.angle_alpha   90.00
_cell.angle_beta   90.00
_cell.angle_gamma   90.00
#
_symmetry.space_group_name_H-M   'P 1'
#
loop_
_entity.id
_entity.type
_entity.pdbx_description
1 polymer ?
#
loop_
_entity_poly.entity_id
_entity_poly.type
_entity_poly.pdbx_seq_one_letter_code
_entity_poly.pdbx_strand_id
1 'polypeptide(L)'
;MRPGDILPRLGVQALDLLRGLGHATFFVIDLLRNSLSAISRPFLTIAQIHAIGNRSLVIIMASGLAVGFVLALQGYYTLSRYGATASLGLVVALSLVRELGPVVTALLFAGRAGTSLTAEIGLMKAGEQLAAMEMMAVDPKARVLAPRLLAGLIAMPLLAALFSAIGILGGYVVGVLMIGIDSGAFWSQMQNGVDAIDDVGNGMVKSFVFGIACTVTALYQGFEATPTPEGVSEATTRTVVISSLLVLGLDFVLTALMFTAPS
;
A
#
# COMPACT_ATOMS: atom_id res chain seq x y z
N MET A 1 -14.42 -17.92 36.61
CA MET A 1 -15.15 -17.73 35.35
C MET A 1 -16.11 -18.91 35.19
N ARG A 2 -17.42 -18.68 35.15
CA ARG A 2 -18.40 -19.74 34.93
C ARG A 2 -18.43 -20.11 33.45
N PRO A 3 -18.36 -21.41 33.09
CA PRO A 3 -18.35 -21.83 31.69
C PRO A 3 -19.61 -21.41 30.90
N GLY A 4 -20.70 -21.04 31.57
CA GLY A 4 -21.91 -20.52 30.92
C GLY A 4 -21.81 -19.10 30.33
N ASP A 5 -20.80 -18.29 30.72
CA ASP A 5 -20.65 -16.90 30.24
C ASP A 5 -19.82 -16.77 28.96
N ILE A 6 -19.22 -17.87 28.50
CA ILE A 6 -18.33 -17.87 27.34
C ILE A 6 -19.14 -17.78 26.01
N LEU A 7 -20.21 -18.54 25.91
CA LEU A 7 -21.07 -18.57 24.72
C LEU A 7 -21.74 -17.21 24.41
N PRO A 8 -22.40 -16.54 25.39
CA PRO A 8 -22.98 -15.23 25.10
C PRO A 8 -21.93 -14.16 24.79
N ARG A 9 -20.74 -14.21 25.40
CA ARG A 9 -19.63 -13.28 25.06
C ARG A 9 -19.09 -13.49 23.66
N LEU A 10 -18.91 -14.74 23.24
CA LEU A 10 -18.54 -15.06 21.85
C LEU A 10 -19.61 -14.61 20.85
N GLY A 11 -20.88 -14.79 21.19
CA GLY A 11 -21.99 -14.31 20.38
C GLY A 11 -22.02 -12.80 20.22
N VAL A 12 -21.81 -12.05 21.30
CA VAL A 12 -21.73 -10.57 21.25
C VAL A 12 -20.51 -10.12 20.43
N GLN A 13 -19.34 -10.70 20.63
CA GLN A 13 -18.15 -10.39 19.86
C GLN A 13 -18.32 -10.68 18.36
N ALA A 14 -18.96 -11.80 18.01
CA ALA A 14 -19.26 -12.13 16.62
C ALA A 14 -20.25 -11.13 16.01
N LEU A 15 -21.29 -10.72 16.74
CA LEU A 15 -22.24 -9.72 16.28
C LEU A 15 -21.58 -8.33 16.13
N ASP A 16 -20.69 -7.95 17.03
CA ASP A 16 -19.97 -6.68 16.95
C ASP A 16 -18.98 -6.66 15.77
N LEU A 17 -18.32 -7.78 15.48
CA LEU A 17 -17.51 -7.96 14.27
C LEU A 17 -18.36 -7.83 12.99
N LEU A 18 -19.52 -8.50 12.93
CA LEU A 18 -20.42 -8.43 11.79
C LEU A 18 -20.98 -7.02 11.58
N ARG A 19 -21.33 -6.31 12.67
CA ARG A 19 -21.75 -4.91 12.61
C ARG A 19 -20.62 -4.02 12.12
N GLY A 20 -19.39 -4.19 12.64
CA GLY A 20 -18.22 -3.44 12.20
C GLY A 20 -17.92 -3.65 10.70
N LEU A 21 -17.99 -4.90 10.22
CA LEU A 21 -17.84 -5.22 8.80
C LEU A 21 -18.96 -4.59 7.95
N GLY A 22 -20.22 -4.63 8.44
CA GLY A 22 -21.35 -3.99 7.78
C GLY A 22 -21.15 -2.46 7.64
N HIS A 23 -20.78 -1.79 8.74
CA HIS A 23 -20.47 -0.35 8.72
C HIS A 23 -19.33 0.00 7.76
N ALA A 24 -18.23 -0.78 7.77
CA ALA A 24 -17.11 -0.58 6.85
C ALA A 24 -17.54 -0.79 5.39
N THR A 25 -18.36 -1.80 5.10
CA THR A 25 -18.86 -2.07 3.75
C THR A 25 -19.73 -0.93 3.23
N PHE A 26 -20.69 -0.44 4.03
CA PHE A 26 -21.51 0.71 3.65
C PHE A 26 -20.68 1.98 3.44
N PHE A 27 -19.70 2.21 4.30
CA PHE A 27 -18.75 3.33 4.14
C PHE A 27 -18.00 3.25 2.81
N VAL A 28 -17.48 2.06 2.46
CA VAL A 28 -16.76 1.84 1.19
C VAL A 28 -17.66 2.08 -0.02
N ILE A 29 -18.89 1.55 -0.01
CA ILE A 29 -19.85 1.74 -1.10
C ILE A 29 -20.17 3.23 -1.27
N ASP A 30 -20.42 3.93 -0.17
CA ASP A 30 -20.75 5.35 -0.19
C ASP A 30 -19.55 6.19 -0.67
N LEU A 31 -18.34 5.83 -0.21
CA LEU A 31 -17.10 6.48 -0.65
C LEU A 31 -16.82 6.26 -2.15
N LEU A 32 -17.00 5.04 -2.65
CA LEU A 32 -16.87 4.73 -4.08
C LEU A 32 -17.90 5.48 -4.93
N ARG A 33 -19.14 5.56 -4.46
CA ARG A 33 -20.20 6.31 -5.13
C ARG A 33 -19.87 7.80 -5.24
N ASN A 34 -19.31 8.36 -4.17
CA ASN A 34 -18.88 9.75 -4.13
C ASN A 34 -17.55 10.02 -4.85
N SER A 35 -16.73 8.98 -5.12
CA SER A 35 -15.45 9.13 -5.82
C SER A 35 -15.63 9.62 -7.26
N LEU A 36 -16.74 9.28 -7.90
CA LEU A 36 -17.10 9.81 -9.23
C LEU A 36 -17.21 11.34 -9.23
N SER A 37 -17.67 11.93 -8.14
CA SER A 37 -17.75 13.41 -8.00
C SER A 37 -16.36 14.06 -7.86
N ALA A 38 -15.36 13.34 -7.37
CA ALA A 38 -14.00 13.85 -7.23
C ALA A 38 -13.27 13.94 -8.59
N ILE A 39 -13.66 13.13 -9.58
CA ILE A 39 -13.14 13.20 -10.96
C ILE A 39 -13.45 14.55 -11.59
N SER A 40 -14.60 15.15 -11.29
CA SER A 40 -14.98 16.49 -11.78
C SER A 40 -14.20 17.64 -11.11
N ARG A 41 -13.36 17.33 -10.09
CA ARG A 41 -12.55 18.33 -9.36
C ARG A 41 -11.06 17.92 -9.31
N PRO A 42 -10.37 17.86 -10.46
CA PRO A 42 -9.00 17.30 -10.56
C PRO A 42 -7.98 18.07 -9.72
N PHE A 43 -8.17 19.37 -9.53
CA PHE A 43 -7.28 20.21 -8.73
C PHE A 43 -7.12 19.71 -7.28
N LEU A 44 -8.22 19.28 -6.64
CA LEU A 44 -8.17 18.75 -5.28
C LEU A 44 -7.42 17.40 -5.24
N THR A 45 -7.68 16.54 -6.22
CA THR A 45 -7.00 15.24 -6.32
C THR A 45 -5.51 15.40 -6.57
N ILE A 46 -5.10 16.30 -7.49
CA ILE A 46 -3.68 16.58 -7.77
C ILE A 46 -2.97 17.13 -6.54
N ALA A 47 -3.60 18.05 -5.80
CA ALA A 47 -3.02 18.56 -4.56
C ALA A 47 -2.81 17.44 -3.52
N GLN A 48 -3.74 16.48 -3.43
CA GLN A 48 -3.60 15.33 -2.54
C GLN A 48 -2.54 14.32 -3.03
N ILE A 49 -2.44 14.07 -4.34
CA ILE A 49 -1.37 13.23 -4.91
C ILE A 49 -0.01 13.83 -4.56
N HIS A 50 0.16 15.15 -4.70
CA HIS A 50 1.41 15.82 -4.35
C HIS A 50 1.69 15.70 -2.84
N ALA A 51 0.70 15.90 -1.98
CA ALA A 51 0.87 15.81 -0.53
C ALA A 51 1.23 14.38 -0.06
N ILE A 52 0.55 13.37 -0.60
CA ILE A 52 0.77 11.96 -0.27
C ILE A 52 2.08 11.46 -0.92
N GLY A 53 2.24 11.69 -2.21
CA GLY A 53 3.35 11.17 -3.00
C GLY A 53 4.69 11.82 -2.63
N ASN A 54 4.80 13.13 -2.76
CA ASN A 54 6.06 13.85 -2.56
C ASN A 54 6.67 13.62 -1.18
N ARG A 55 5.85 13.66 -0.14
CA ARG A 55 6.33 13.41 1.22
C ARG A 55 6.71 11.94 1.48
N SER A 56 6.28 10.98 0.65
CA SER A 56 6.64 9.56 0.76
C SER A 56 7.87 9.21 -0.08
N LEU A 57 8.27 10.04 -1.06
CA LEU A 57 9.34 9.74 -1.99
C LEU A 57 10.66 9.37 -1.31
N VAL A 58 11.12 10.17 -0.36
CA VAL A 58 12.42 9.97 0.28
C VAL A 58 12.51 8.62 0.98
N ILE A 59 11.48 8.26 1.76
CA ILE A 59 11.48 6.98 2.46
C ILE A 59 11.36 5.79 1.50
N ILE A 60 10.57 5.93 0.43
CA ILE A 60 10.39 4.90 -0.60
C ILE A 60 11.70 4.68 -1.37
N MET A 61 12.37 5.74 -1.79
CA MET A 61 13.64 5.66 -2.51
C MET A 61 14.75 5.06 -1.64
N ALA A 62 14.90 5.54 -0.40
CA ALA A 62 15.90 5.03 0.53
C ALA A 62 15.69 3.54 0.86
N SER A 63 14.42 3.16 1.10
CA SER A 63 14.07 1.77 1.38
C SER A 63 14.24 0.87 0.16
N GLY A 64 13.85 1.34 -1.04
CA GLY A 64 14.05 0.61 -2.30
C GLY A 64 15.52 0.33 -2.55
N LEU A 65 16.38 1.35 -2.38
CA LEU A 65 17.83 1.21 -2.53
C LEU A 65 18.41 0.17 -1.55
N ALA A 66 18.03 0.27 -0.27
CA ALA A 66 18.49 -0.64 0.77
C ALA A 66 18.06 -2.10 0.51
N VAL A 67 16.81 -2.31 0.13
CA VAL A 67 16.28 -3.63 -0.23
C VAL A 67 17.00 -4.18 -1.47
N GLY A 68 17.25 -3.33 -2.49
CA GLY A 68 18.01 -3.71 -3.67
C GLY A 68 19.43 -4.18 -3.33
N PHE A 69 20.11 -3.48 -2.42
CA PHE A 69 21.43 -3.88 -1.94
C PHE A 69 21.42 -5.26 -1.29
N VAL A 70 20.47 -5.50 -0.39
CA VAL A 70 20.36 -6.78 0.33
C VAL A 70 20.02 -7.91 -0.62
N LEU A 71 19.07 -7.70 -1.55
CA LEU A 71 18.69 -8.69 -2.55
C LEU A 71 19.85 -9.09 -3.46
N ALA A 72 20.66 -8.11 -3.90
CA ALA A 72 21.82 -8.40 -4.74
C ALA A 72 22.86 -9.21 -3.99
N LEU A 73 23.19 -8.84 -2.74
CA LEU A 73 24.13 -9.61 -1.91
C LEU A 73 23.63 -11.04 -1.67
N GLN A 74 22.40 -11.18 -1.20
CA GLN A 74 21.83 -12.50 -0.88
C GLN A 74 21.62 -13.34 -2.12
N GLY A 75 21.15 -12.72 -3.22
CA GLY A 75 21.02 -13.36 -4.53
C GLY A 75 22.37 -13.86 -5.05
N TYR A 76 23.42 -13.05 -4.96
CA TYR A 76 24.77 -13.46 -5.38
C TYR A 76 25.27 -14.67 -4.59
N TYR A 77 25.20 -14.66 -3.26
CA TYR A 77 25.62 -15.80 -2.44
C TYR A 77 24.83 -17.07 -2.74
N THR A 78 23.57 -16.95 -3.07
CA THR A 78 22.73 -18.09 -3.44
C THR A 78 23.11 -18.62 -4.82
N LEU A 79 23.15 -17.74 -5.84
CA LEU A 79 23.41 -18.09 -7.23
C LEU A 79 24.85 -18.59 -7.45
N SER A 80 25.83 -18.08 -6.70
CA SER A 80 27.22 -18.51 -6.79
C SER A 80 27.42 -20.00 -6.44
N ARG A 81 26.59 -20.54 -5.54
CA ARG A 81 26.62 -21.99 -5.19
C ARG A 81 26.15 -22.87 -6.36
N TYR A 82 25.35 -22.33 -7.27
CA TYR A 82 24.85 -23.06 -8.45
C TYR A 82 25.56 -22.66 -9.75
N GLY A 83 26.59 -21.80 -9.67
CA GLY A 83 27.29 -21.30 -10.88
C GLY A 83 26.45 -20.39 -11.79
N ALA A 84 25.34 -19.84 -11.28
CA ALA A 84 24.36 -19.06 -12.04
C ALA A 84 24.39 -17.55 -11.75
N THR A 85 25.56 -17.01 -11.44
CA THR A 85 25.73 -15.58 -11.07
C THR A 85 25.29 -14.61 -12.14
N ALA A 86 25.36 -14.99 -13.42
CA ALA A 86 24.87 -14.18 -14.54
C ALA A 86 23.36 -13.83 -14.43
N SER A 87 22.55 -14.68 -13.77
CA SER A 87 21.11 -14.48 -13.61
C SER A 87 20.74 -13.55 -12.45
N LEU A 88 21.73 -12.92 -11.79
CA LEU A 88 21.45 -12.05 -10.63
C LEU A 88 20.48 -10.91 -10.97
N GLY A 89 20.69 -10.24 -12.10
CA GLY A 89 19.83 -9.14 -12.55
C GLY A 89 18.37 -9.55 -12.70
N LEU A 90 18.13 -10.72 -13.28
CA LEU A 90 16.80 -11.29 -13.44
C LEU A 90 16.12 -11.56 -12.08
N VAL A 91 16.82 -12.23 -11.16
CA VAL A 91 16.28 -12.57 -9.84
C VAL A 91 15.94 -11.31 -9.04
N VAL A 92 16.81 -10.31 -9.05
CA VAL A 92 16.58 -9.04 -8.36
C VAL A 92 15.37 -8.31 -8.96
N ALA A 93 15.28 -8.24 -10.29
CA ALA A 93 14.18 -7.56 -10.97
C ALA A 93 12.83 -8.24 -10.70
N LEU A 94 12.74 -9.56 -10.89
CA LEU A 94 11.49 -10.30 -10.66
C LEU A 94 11.05 -10.24 -9.20
N SER A 95 11.96 -10.36 -8.25
CA SER A 95 11.64 -10.26 -6.82
C SER A 95 11.08 -8.88 -6.46
N LEU A 96 11.66 -7.81 -7.01
CA LEU A 96 11.21 -6.45 -6.76
C LEU A 96 9.89 -6.13 -7.45
N VAL A 97 9.77 -6.45 -8.74
CA VAL A 97 8.62 -6.03 -9.54
C VAL A 97 7.37 -6.82 -9.17
N ARG A 98 7.47 -8.15 -9.02
CA ARG A 98 6.32 -9.02 -8.76
C ARG A 98 5.82 -8.98 -7.33
N GLU A 99 6.74 -8.90 -6.34
CA GLU A 99 6.41 -9.15 -4.93
C GLU A 99 6.83 -7.99 -4.02
N LEU A 100 8.14 -7.79 -3.83
CA LEU A 100 8.66 -6.89 -2.79
C LEU A 100 8.33 -5.42 -3.06
N GLY A 101 8.34 -4.99 -4.32
CA GLY A 101 7.99 -3.62 -4.69
C GLY A 101 6.59 -3.24 -4.22
N PRO A 102 5.53 -3.93 -4.66
CA PRO A 102 4.17 -3.68 -4.20
C PRO A 102 3.98 -3.79 -2.70
N VAL A 103 4.45 -4.88 -2.08
CA VAL A 103 4.21 -5.18 -0.66
C VAL A 103 4.94 -4.20 0.25
N VAL A 104 6.25 -4.02 0.06
CA VAL A 104 7.06 -3.15 0.94
C VAL A 104 6.59 -1.70 0.80
N THR A 105 6.30 -1.26 -0.44
CA THR A 105 5.74 0.08 -0.66
C THR A 105 4.39 0.25 0.05
N ALA A 106 3.51 -0.75 0.04
CA ALA A 106 2.23 -0.70 0.71
C ALA A 106 2.37 -0.59 2.24
N LEU A 107 3.30 -1.33 2.84
CA LEU A 107 3.58 -1.25 4.27
C LEU A 107 4.13 0.12 4.67
N LEU A 108 5.07 0.66 3.88
CA LEU A 108 5.60 2.01 4.09
C LEU A 108 4.54 3.10 3.88
N PHE A 109 3.70 2.92 2.87
CA PHE A 109 2.56 3.80 2.60
C PHE A 109 1.56 3.80 3.74
N ALA A 110 1.19 2.63 4.26
CA ALA A 110 0.30 2.50 5.41
C ALA A 110 0.87 3.20 6.66
N GLY A 111 2.17 2.97 6.93
CA GLY A 111 2.85 3.55 8.09
C GLY A 111 3.02 5.06 8.02
N ARG A 112 3.18 5.63 6.82
CA ARG A 112 3.45 7.06 6.67
C ARG A 112 2.24 7.84 6.13
N ALA A 113 1.76 7.49 4.92
CA ALA A 113 0.65 8.20 4.29
C ALA A 113 -0.69 7.84 4.94
N GLY A 114 -0.89 6.56 5.26
CA GLY A 114 -2.09 6.08 5.95
C GLY A 114 -2.29 6.77 7.30
N THR A 115 -1.26 6.81 8.14
CA THR A 115 -1.32 7.50 9.44
C THR A 115 -1.59 9.00 9.30
N SER A 116 -0.94 9.66 8.32
CA SER A 116 -1.17 11.08 8.05
C SER A 116 -2.61 11.37 7.64
N LEU A 117 -3.17 10.56 6.73
CA LEU A 117 -4.56 10.68 6.30
C LEU A 117 -5.55 10.47 7.45
N THR A 118 -5.31 9.43 8.26
CA THR A 118 -6.15 9.14 9.44
C THR A 118 -6.10 10.28 10.44
N ALA A 119 -4.91 10.80 10.74
CA ALA A 119 -4.75 11.90 11.67
C ALA A 119 -5.40 13.19 11.16
N GLU A 120 -5.22 13.54 9.88
CA GLU A 120 -5.83 14.73 9.28
C GLU A 120 -7.36 14.68 9.37
N ILE A 121 -7.99 13.55 9.03
CA ILE A 121 -9.45 13.40 9.08
C ILE A 121 -9.94 13.38 10.53
N GLY A 122 -9.25 12.66 11.41
CA GLY A 122 -9.58 12.62 12.83
C GLY A 122 -9.51 14.00 13.50
N LEU A 123 -8.48 14.81 13.15
CA LEU A 123 -8.37 16.19 13.62
C LEU A 123 -9.45 17.10 13.03
N MET A 124 -9.82 16.94 11.76
CA MET A 124 -10.96 17.67 11.17
C MET A 124 -12.27 17.33 11.88
N LYS A 125 -12.44 16.08 12.30
CA LYS A 125 -13.60 15.66 13.11
C LYS A 125 -13.56 16.26 14.50
N ALA A 126 -12.42 16.18 15.19
CA ALA A 126 -12.24 16.74 16.53
C ALA A 126 -12.41 18.26 16.58
N GLY A 127 -12.05 18.95 15.49
CA GLY A 127 -12.26 20.40 15.34
C GLY A 127 -13.62 20.78 14.75
N GLU A 128 -14.59 19.86 14.73
CA GLU A 128 -15.96 20.04 14.23
C GLU A 128 -16.06 20.53 12.77
N GLN A 129 -14.96 20.47 12.01
CA GLN A 129 -14.92 20.94 10.61
C GLN A 129 -15.83 20.10 9.71
N LEU A 130 -15.92 18.77 9.93
CA LEU A 130 -16.79 17.90 9.17
C LEU A 130 -18.27 18.21 9.45
N ALA A 131 -18.64 18.43 10.70
CA ALA A 131 -20.00 18.81 11.09
C ALA A 131 -20.38 20.20 10.55
N ALA A 132 -19.44 21.15 10.56
CA ALA A 132 -19.67 22.48 9.97
C ALA A 132 -19.92 22.39 8.44
N MET A 133 -19.24 21.50 7.72
CA MET A 133 -19.53 21.25 6.30
C MET A 133 -20.95 20.69 6.08
N GLU A 134 -21.37 19.74 6.91
CA GLU A 134 -22.73 19.18 6.83
C GLU A 134 -23.80 20.24 7.09
N MET A 135 -23.60 21.14 8.07
CA MET A 135 -24.52 22.26 8.31
C MET A 135 -24.59 23.23 7.14
N MET A 136 -23.53 23.34 6.33
CA MET A 136 -23.54 24.13 5.08
C MET A 136 -24.04 23.34 3.87
N ALA A 137 -24.67 22.17 4.06
CA ALA A 137 -25.12 21.26 3.01
C ALA A 137 -24.01 20.78 2.05
N VAL A 138 -22.76 20.70 2.55
CA VAL A 138 -21.61 20.16 1.82
C VAL A 138 -21.31 18.77 2.37
N ASP A 139 -21.41 17.73 1.53
CA ASP A 139 -21.06 16.38 1.93
C ASP A 139 -19.56 16.24 2.15
N PRO A 140 -19.10 15.96 3.41
CA PRO A 140 -17.69 15.79 3.73
C PRO A 140 -17.06 14.60 3.00
N LYS A 141 -17.83 13.52 2.73
CA LYS A 141 -17.32 12.35 2.03
C LYS A 141 -16.96 12.70 0.59
N ALA A 142 -17.83 13.43 -0.11
CA ALA A 142 -17.57 13.86 -1.48
C ALA A 142 -16.45 14.92 -1.58
N ARG A 143 -16.35 15.82 -0.58
CA ARG A 143 -15.43 16.96 -0.63
C ARG A 143 -14.05 16.66 -0.09
N VAL A 144 -13.95 15.82 0.94
CA VAL A 144 -12.71 15.57 1.69
C VAL A 144 -12.17 14.16 1.44
N LEU A 145 -13.01 13.11 1.56
CA LEU A 145 -12.55 11.74 1.49
C LEU A 145 -12.34 11.26 0.05
N ALA A 146 -13.25 11.55 -0.86
CA ALA A 146 -13.19 11.07 -2.23
C ALA A 146 -11.92 11.53 -3.00
N PRO A 147 -11.46 12.79 -2.94
CA PRO A 147 -10.20 13.19 -3.56
C PRO A 147 -8.98 12.50 -2.95
N ARG A 148 -9.00 12.22 -1.63
CA ARG A 148 -7.94 11.49 -0.93
C ARG A 148 -7.89 10.02 -1.34
N LEU A 149 -9.07 9.39 -1.55
CA LEU A 149 -9.13 8.03 -2.08
C LEU A 149 -8.47 7.95 -3.45
N LEU A 150 -8.88 8.78 -4.40
CA LEU A 150 -8.31 8.79 -5.75
C LEU A 150 -6.81 9.08 -5.73
N ALA A 151 -6.37 10.00 -4.86
CA ALA A 151 -4.96 10.31 -4.72
C ALA A 151 -4.15 9.12 -4.23
N GLY A 152 -4.65 8.36 -3.25
CA GLY A 152 -4.00 7.14 -2.77
C GLY A 152 -3.93 6.04 -3.83
N LEU A 153 -5.02 5.85 -4.59
CA LEU A 153 -5.08 4.88 -5.68
C LEU A 153 -4.05 5.15 -6.79
N ILE A 154 -3.82 6.42 -7.10
CA ILE A 154 -2.85 6.83 -8.14
C ILE A 154 -1.42 6.85 -7.58
N ALA A 155 -1.24 7.36 -6.38
CA ALA A 155 0.09 7.50 -5.77
C ALA A 155 0.73 6.14 -5.48
N MET A 156 -0.05 5.16 -5.03
CA MET A 156 0.48 3.86 -4.59
C MET A 156 1.18 3.08 -5.71
N PRO A 157 0.59 2.85 -6.91
CA PRO A 157 1.28 2.19 -8.00
C PRO A 157 2.52 2.93 -8.49
N LEU A 158 2.48 4.27 -8.53
CA LEU A 158 3.63 5.09 -8.92
C LEU A 158 4.78 4.95 -7.92
N LEU A 159 4.49 4.95 -6.62
CA LEU A 159 5.49 4.75 -5.57
C LEU A 159 6.08 3.33 -5.61
N ALA A 160 5.27 2.30 -5.91
CA ALA A 160 5.74 0.93 -6.06
C ALA A 160 6.64 0.75 -7.29
N ALA A 161 6.30 1.37 -8.42
CA ALA A 161 7.14 1.39 -9.60
C ALA A 161 8.49 2.09 -9.32
N LEU A 162 8.45 3.22 -8.63
CA LEU A 162 9.66 3.95 -8.22
C LEU A 162 10.53 3.12 -7.26
N PHE A 163 9.92 2.45 -6.27
CA PHE A 163 10.61 1.56 -5.35
C PHE A 163 11.35 0.46 -6.10
N SER A 164 10.66 -0.22 -7.03
CA SER A 164 11.24 -1.30 -7.84
C SER A 164 12.37 -0.80 -8.73
N ALA A 165 12.20 0.35 -9.39
CA ALA A 165 13.24 0.96 -10.23
C ALA A 165 14.50 1.31 -9.42
N ILE A 166 14.36 1.98 -8.29
CA ILE A 166 15.47 2.33 -7.40
C ILE A 166 16.10 1.08 -6.78
N GLY A 167 15.28 0.05 -6.45
CA GLY A 167 15.78 -1.22 -5.95
C GLY A 167 16.63 -1.98 -6.97
N ILE A 168 16.23 -1.99 -8.24
CA ILE A 168 17.02 -2.56 -9.34
C ILE A 168 18.36 -1.81 -9.51
N LEU A 169 18.34 -0.48 -9.45
CA LEU A 169 19.57 0.32 -9.46
C LEU A 169 20.46 0.01 -8.26
N GLY A 170 19.88 -0.17 -7.08
CA GLY A 170 20.62 -0.66 -5.90
C GLY A 170 21.25 -2.03 -6.13
N GLY A 171 20.47 -2.95 -6.72
CA GLY A 171 20.97 -4.27 -7.11
C GLY A 171 22.13 -4.21 -8.10
N TYR A 172 22.08 -3.29 -9.06
CA TYR A 172 23.15 -3.03 -10.02
C TYR A 172 24.42 -2.51 -9.32
N VAL A 173 24.29 -1.55 -8.41
CA VAL A 173 25.43 -1.00 -7.68
C VAL A 173 26.19 -2.11 -6.93
N VAL A 174 25.48 -2.96 -6.22
CA VAL A 174 26.13 -4.04 -5.46
C VAL A 174 26.59 -5.16 -6.39
N GLY A 175 25.75 -5.66 -7.29
CA GLY A 175 26.06 -6.81 -8.14
C GLY A 175 27.17 -6.53 -9.15
N VAL A 176 27.12 -5.37 -9.79
CA VAL A 176 28.09 -5.01 -10.86
C VAL A 176 29.27 -4.24 -10.30
N LEU A 177 29.05 -3.12 -9.59
CA LEU A 177 30.14 -2.23 -9.18
C LEU A 177 30.94 -2.77 -7.99
N MET A 178 30.30 -3.46 -7.04
CA MET A 178 30.99 -3.97 -5.85
C MET A 178 31.48 -5.41 -6.02
N ILE A 179 30.65 -6.29 -6.59
CA ILE A 179 30.95 -7.73 -6.71
C ILE A 179 31.68 -8.03 -8.03
N GLY A 180 31.45 -7.23 -9.08
CA GLY A 180 32.16 -7.38 -10.36
C GLY A 180 31.47 -8.33 -11.35
N ILE A 181 30.16 -8.53 -11.26
CA ILE A 181 29.38 -9.24 -12.27
C ILE A 181 29.39 -8.42 -13.56
N ASP A 182 29.45 -9.09 -14.71
CA ASP A 182 29.39 -8.42 -16.00
C ASP A 182 28.11 -7.60 -16.17
N SER A 183 28.26 -6.32 -16.46
CA SER A 183 27.13 -5.39 -16.61
C SER A 183 26.22 -5.77 -17.78
N GLY A 184 26.80 -6.30 -18.87
CA GLY A 184 26.06 -6.79 -20.02
C GLY A 184 25.19 -7.97 -19.67
N ALA A 185 25.72 -8.95 -18.92
CA ALA A 185 24.96 -10.10 -18.44
C ALA A 185 23.82 -9.68 -17.51
N PHE A 186 24.06 -8.73 -16.59
CA PHE A 186 23.03 -8.23 -15.66
C PHE A 186 21.80 -7.68 -16.40
N TRP A 187 22.00 -6.78 -17.36
CA TRP A 187 20.91 -6.16 -18.10
C TRP A 187 20.28 -7.08 -19.14
N SER A 188 21.08 -7.86 -19.88
CA SER A 188 20.56 -8.76 -20.92
C SER A 188 19.68 -9.87 -20.34
N GLN A 189 20.09 -10.48 -19.23
CA GLN A 189 19.28 -11.49 -18.55
C GLN A 189 17.98 -10.91 -18.00
N MET A 190 18.02 -9.70 -17.47
CA MET A 190 16.81 -9.01 -17.01
C MET A 190 15.87 -8.68 -18.17
N GLN A 191 16.38 -8.13 -19.28
CA GLN A 191 15.55 -7.78 -20.45
C GLN A 191 14.92 -9.00 -21.12
N ASN A 192 15.64 -10.12 -21.17
CA ASN A 192 15.14 -11.35 -21.80
C ASN A 192 14.21 -12.15 -20.88
N GLY A 193 14.30 -12.00 -19.58
CA GLY A 193 13.58 -12.83 -18.64
C GLY A 193 12.46 -12.13 -17.87
N VAL A 194 12.32 -10.80 -17.98
CA VAL A 194 11.21 -10.04 -17.38
C VAL A 194 10.20 -9.72 -18.46
N ASP A 195 8.99 -10.26 -18.34
CA ASP A 195 7.88 -9.88 -19.20
C ASP A 195 7.24 -8.57 -18.68
N ALA A 196 7.22 -7.56 -19.58
CA ALA A 196 6.69 -6.24 -19.20
C ALA A 196 5.17 -6.29 -18.94
N ILE A 197 4.42 -7.15 -19.62
CA ILE A 197 2.97 -7.25 -19.46
C ILE A 197 2.63 -8.10 -18.26
N ASP A 198 3.20 -9.30 -18.17
CA ASP A 198 2.85 -10.24 -17.10
C ASP A 198 3.51 -9.86 -15.76
N ASP A 199 4.80 -9.52 -15.74
CA ASP A 199 5.49 -9.25 -14.48
C ASP A 199 5.19 -7.86 -13.94
N VAL A 200 5.38 -6.83 -14.78
CA VAL A 200 5.13 -5.44 -14.36
C VAL A 200 3.63 -5.19 -14.21
N GLY A 201 2.81 -5.76 -15.10
CA GLY A 201 1.35 -5.67 -15.01
C GLY A 201 0.79 -6.26 -13.73
N ASN A 202 1.23 -7.47 -13.35
CA ASN A 202 0.84 -8.11 -12.09
C ASN A 202 1.26 -7.29 -10.87
N GLY A 203 2.49 -6.76 -10.85
CA GLY A 203 2.95 -5.86 -9.79
C GLY A 203 2.13 -4.56 -9.69
N MET A 204 1.73 -3.98 -10.83
CA MET A 204 0.88 -2.80 -10.89
C MET A 204 -0.54 -3.10 -10.37
N VAL A 205 -1.14 -4.23 -10.74
CA VAL A 205 -2.45 -4.66 -10.23
C VAL A 205 -2.41 -4.88 -8.72
N LYS A 206 -1.39 -5.58 -8.19
CA LYS A 206 -1.18 -5.73 -6.75
C LYS A 206 -1.08 -4.37 -6.05
N SER A 207 -0.26 -3.47 -6.58
CA SER A 207 -0.08 -2.12 -6.02
C SER A 207 -1.39 -1.33 -5.98
N PHE A 208 -2.21 -1.45 -7.02
CA PHE A 208 -3.51 -0.78 -7.09
C PHE A 208 -4.48 -1.32 -6.02
N VAL A 209 -4.55 -2.65 -5.86
CA VAL A 209 -5.39 -3.30 -4.83
C VAL A 209 -4.92 -2.92 -3.43
N PHE A 210 -3.60 -2.91 -3.18
CA PHE A 210 -3.05 -2.46 -1.90
C PHE A 210 -3.31 -0.97 -1.65
N GLY A 211 -3.27 -0.14 -2.70
CA GLY A 211 -3.65 1.27 -2.64
C GLY A 211 -5.09 1.47 -2.17
N ILE A 212 -6.03 0.67 -2.71
CA ILE A 212 -7.42 0.66 -2.24
C ILE A 212 -7.46 0.26 -0.76
N ALA A 213 -6.88 -0.88 -0.40
CA ALA A 213 -6.94 -1.42 0.95
C ALA A 213 -6.38 -0.44 2.00
N CYS A 214 -5.17 0.10 1.77
CA CYS A 214 -4.53 1.02 2.70
C CYS A 214 -5.27 2.36 2.80
N THR A 215 -5.69 2.93 1.66
CA THR A 215 -6.33 4.24 1.65
C THR A 215 -7.74 4.18 2.24
N VAL A 216 -8.54 3.18 1.88
CA VAL A 216 -9.88 2.98 2.46
C VAL A 216 -9.79 2.78 3.97
N THR A 217 -8.86 1.94 4.43
CA THR A 217 -8.64 1.71 5.87
C THR A 217 -8.29 3.02 6.58
N ALA A 218 -7.38 3.82 6.03
CA ALA A 218 -6.98 5.10 6.61
C ALA A 218 -8.15 6.10 6.68
N LEU A 219 -8.93 6.22 5.61
CA LEU A 219 -10.10 7.09 5.56
C LEU A 219 -11.19 6.65 6.53
N TYR A 220 -11.44 5.34 6.63
CA TYR A 220 -12.41 4.77 7.53
C TYR A 220 -12.03 5.01 9.00
N GLN A 221 -10.80 4.66 9.38
CA GLN A 221 -10.33 4.84 10.75
C GLN A 221 -10.30 6.32 11.17
N GLY A 222 -9.92 7.21 10.25
CA GLY A 222 -9.95 8.65 10.52
C GLY A 222 -11.36 9.20 10.69
N PHE A 223 -12.31 8.74 9.87
CA PHE A 223 -13.71 9.17 9.93
C PHE A 223 -14.44 8.63 11.17
N GLU A 224 -14.15 7.40 11.59
CA GLU A 224 -14.72 6.75 12.77
C GLU A 224 -13.97 7.09 14.08
N ALA A 225 -12.83 7.80 14.00
CA ALA A 225 -12.07 8.18 15.20
C ALA A 225 -12.93 8.93 16.21
N THR A 226 -12.73 8.66 17.48
CA THR A 226 -13.32 9.50 18.55
C THR A 226 -12.71 10.90 18.48
N PRO A 227 -13.51 11.98 18.63
CA PRO A 227 -13.04 13.35 18.44
C PRO A 227 -12.19 13.85 19.63
N THR A 228 -11.16 13.09 19.99
CA THR A 228 -10.20 13.38 21.04
C THR A 228 -8.78 13.10 20.55
N PRO A 229 -7.75 13.75 21.10
CA PRO A 229 -6.36 13.49 20.72
C PRO A 229 -5.96 12.01 20.90
N GLU A 230 -6.42 11.37 21.98
CA GLU A 230 -6.19 9.96 22.26
C GLU A 230 -6.86 9.07 21.22
N GLY A 231 -8.10 9.40 20.82
CA GLY A 231 -8.85 8.67 19.81
C GLY A 231 -8.21 8.76 18.43
N VAL A 232 -7.68 9.92 18.05
CA VAL A 232 -6.93 10.09 16.81
C VAL A 232 -5.63 9.28 16.84
N SER A 233 -4.91 9.27 17.95
CA SER A 233 -3.70 8.47 18.12
C SER A 233 -3.98 6.97 18.00
N GLU A 234 -5.06 6.48 18.65
CA GLU A 234 -5.47 5.08 18.53
C GLU A 234 -5.89 4.73 17.11
N ALA A 235 -6.64 5.59 16.43
CA ALA A 235 -7.07 5.38 15.05
C ALA A 235 -5.86 5.27 14.09
N THR A 236 -4.81 6.07 14.27
CA THR A 236 -3.58 5.97 13.46
C THR A 236 -2.87 4.63 13.67
N THR A 237 -2.77 4.17 14.90
CA THR A 237 -2.19 2.86 15.22
C THR A 237 -3.00 1.72 14.60
N ARG A 238 -4.33 1.75 14.74
CA ARG A 238 -5.24 0.77 14.12
C ARG A 238 -5.12 0.77 12.60
N THR A 239 -4.96 1.94 11.98
CA THR A 239 -4.75 2.07 10.53
C THR A 239 -3.55 1.26 10.08
N VAL A 240 -2.40 1.42 10.73
CA VAL A 240 -1.18 0.68 10.35
C VAL A 240 -1.38 -0.83 10.51
N VAL A 241 -1.89 -1.26 11.65
CA VAL A 241 -2.06 -2.69 11.95
C VAL A 241 -3.03 -3.34 10.95
N ILE A 242 -4.21 -2.75 10.75
CA ILE A 242 -5.22 -3.31 9.85
C ILE A 242 -4.73 -3.30 8.40
N SER A 243 -4.15 -2.18 7.94
CA SER A 243 -3.61 -2.08 6.58
C SER A 243 -2.50 -3.10 6.33
N SER A 244 -1.58 -3.28 7.27
CA SER A 244 -0.49 -4.26 7.14
C SER A 244 -1.00 -5.69 7.05
N LEU A 245 -1.97 -6.06 7.89
CA LEU A 245 -2.59 -7.40 7.85
C LEU A 245 -3.37 -7.61 6.54
N LEU A 246 -4.10 -6.60 6.07
CA LEU A 246 -4.82 -6.66 4.80
C LEU A 246 -3.85 -6.79 3.62
N VAL A 247 -2.76 -6.04 3.59
CA VAL A 247 -1.74 -6.12 2.53
C VAL A 247 -1.15 -7.52 2.47
N LEU A 248 -0.71 -8.08 3.61
CA LEU A 248 -0.12 -9.42 3.65
C LEU A 248 -1.12 -10.51 3.27
N GLY A 249 -2.37 -10.41 3.74
CA GLY A 249 -3.42 -11.36 3.38
C GLY A 249 -3.81 -11.27 1.90
N LEU A 250 -3.97 -10.06 1.37
CA LEU A 250 -4.29 -9.83 -0.04
C LEU A 250 -3.13 -10.23 -0.96
N ASP A 251 -1.87 -10.03 -0.53
CA ASP A 251 -0.71 -10.45 -1.29
C ASP A 251 -0.71 -11.96 -1.53
N PHE A 252 -0.92 -12.74 -0.48
CA PHE A 252 -1.04 -14.19 -0.60
C PHE A 252 -2.16 -14.60 -1.57
N VAL A 253 -3.34 -14.00 -1.45
CA VAL A 253 -4.49 -14.33 -2.31
C VAL A 253 -4.22 -13.93 -3.77
N LEU A 254 -3.70 -12.73 -4.00
CA LEU A 254 -3.40 -12.25 -5.36
C LEU A 254 -2.30 -13.07 -6.01
N THR A 255 -1.24 -13.39 -5.28
CA THR A 255 -0.17 -14.26 -5.77
C THR A 255 -0.71 -15.63 -6.14
N ALA A 256 -1.53 -16.26 -5.28
CA ALA A 256 -2.13 -17.55 -5.57
C ALA A 256 -3.03 -17.51 -6.83
N LEU A 257 -3.81 -16.46 -7.02
CA LEU A 257 -4.67 -16.30 -8.20
C LEU A 257 -3.87 -16.07 -9.48
N MET A 258 -2.79 -15.26 -9.41
CA MET A 258 -1.96 -14.93 -10.57
C MET A 258 -1.10 -16.10 -11.05
N PHE A 259 -0.63 -16.98 -10.12
CA PHE A 259 0.12 -18.19 -10.50
C PHE A 259 -0.77 -19.37 -10.89
N THR A 260 -2.06 -19.35 -10.58
CA THR A 260 -3.00 -20.44 -10.93
C THR A 260 -3.67 -20.22 -12.29
N ALA A 261 -3.59 -19.04 -12.88
CA ALA A 261 -4.11 -18.78 -14.21
C ALA A 261 -3.12 -19.36 -15.24
N PRO A 262 -3.50 -20.39 -16.01
CA PRO A 262 -2.65 -20.89 -17.08
C PRO A 262 -2.52 -19.79 -18.14
N SER A 263 -1.28 -19.38 -18.41
CA SER A 263 -0.90 -18.51 -19.54
C SER A 263 -1.20 -19.17 -20.88
#